data_5d4bc54c8a191855e00191c96bc92bea
#
_entry.id   5d4bc54c8a191855e00191c96bc92bea
#
_cell.length_a   1.000
_cell.length_b   1.000
_cell.length_c   1.000
_cell.angle_alpha   90.00
_cell.angle_beta   90.00
_cell.angle_gamma   90.00
#
_symmetry.space_group_name_H-M   'P 1'
#
loop_
_entity.id
_entity.type
_entity.pdbx_description
1 polymer ?
#
loop_
_entity_poly.entity_id
_entity_poly.type
_entity_poly.pdbx_seq_one_letter_code
_entity_poly.pdbx_strand_id
1 'polypeptide(L)'
;MYLGFSSTDLDQTQITDYLTRVVQPKLSAISGVQRADILGDRTFAMRVWLKPDKMAALGISPSAVGDALERNNYLSALGKTKGSMISVNLVANTDLKTAEEFRQLVVKEDKGTVVRLGEIADVVLGAENYESDVRFNGQSATFMGIWVLPTANTLDVIHRVRAEIPAIQSQLPAGLTVGIPY
;
A
#
# COMPACT_ATOMS: atom_id res chain seq x y z
N MET A 1 17.57 2.49 -16.27
CA MET A 1 17.12 3.90 -16.35
C MET A 1 16.28 4.19 -15.11
N TYR A 2 16.40 5.40 -14.54
CA TYR A 2 15.61 5.82 -13.40
C TYR A 2 14.76 7.04 -13.76
N LEU A 3 13.54 7.08 -13.23
CA LEU A 3 12.66 8.24 -13.25
C LEU A 3 12.48 8.71 -11.82
N GLY A 4 12.66 10.00 -11.57
CA GLY A 4 12.45 10.61 -10.26
C GLY A 4 11.11 11.33 -10.23
N PHE A 5 10.32 11.08 -9.21
CA PHE A 5 9.04 11.75 -8.98
C PHE A 5 9.12 12.54 -7.68
N SER A 6 8.78 13.82 -7.74
CA SER A 6 8.79 14.71 -6.58
C SER A 6 7.58 15.62 -6.58
N SER A 7 7.12 15.98 -5.41
CA SER A 7 6.00 16.91 -5.21
C SER A 7 6.29 17.81 -4.01
N THR A 8 5.72 19.02 -4.06
CA THR A 8 5.64 19.95 -2.93
C THR A 8 4.36 19.77 -2.12
N ASP A 9 3.33 19.17 -2.72
CA ASP A 9 1.97 19.16 -2.21
C ASP A 9 1.51 17.76 -1.76
N LEU A 10 2.08 16.71 -2.37
CA LEU A 10 1.76 15.32 -2.07
C LEU A 10 2.81 14.70 -1.17
N ASP A 11 2.36 13.91 -0.20
CA ASP A 11 3.26 13.10 0.60
C ASP A 11 3.76 11.85 -0.17
N GLN A 12 4.80 11.22 0.35
CA GLN A 12 5.46 10.10 -0.31
C GLN A 12 4.56 8.86 -0.45
N THR A 13 3.60 8.66 0.46
CA THR A 13 2.61 7.58 0.39
C THR A 13 1.60 7.80 -0.74
N GLN A 14 1.14 9.03 -0.91
CA GLN A 14 0.25 9.40 -2.01
C GLN A 14 0.96 9.28 -3.36
N ILE A 15 2.23 9.70 -3.44
CA ILE A 15 3.05 9.53 -4.64
C ILE A 15 3.20 8.04 -4.96
N THR A 16 3.59 7.21 -3.99
CA THR A 16 3.76 5.76 -4.16
C THR A 16 2.48 5.10 -4.65
N ASP A 17 1.34 5.41 -4.03
CA ASP A 17 0.04 4.86 -4.43
C ASP A 17 -0.32 5.22 -5.88
N TYR A 18 -0.12 6.48 -6.27
CA TYR A 18 -0.35 6.91 -7.65
C TYR A 18 0.59 6.21 -8.65
N LEU A 19 1.88 6.12 -8.32
CA LEU A 19 2.86 5.46 -9.16
C LEU A 19 2.53 3.98 -9.35
N THR A 20 2.14 3.28 -8.29
CA THR A 20 1.78 1.86 -8.32
C THR A 20 0.55 1.60 -9.20
N ARG A 21 -0.46 2.45 -9.10
CA ARG A 21 -1.74 2.23 -9.81
C ARG A 21 -1.74 2.74 -11.24
N VAL A 22 -1.01 3.81 -11.54
CA VAL A 22 -1.13 4.51 -12.83
C VAL A 22 0.15 4.40 -13.65
N VAL A 23 1.30 4.74 -13.07
CA VAL A 23 2.55 4.88 -13.83
C VAL A 23 3.23 3.53 -14.06
N GLN A 24 3.35 2.72 -13.02
CA GLN A 24 4.02 1.43 -13.07
C GLN A 24 3.42 0.47 -14.12
N PRO A 25 2.09 0.31 -14.24
CA PRO A 25 1.50 -0.55 -15.27
C PRO A 25 1.81 -0.05 -16.69
N LYS A 26 1.80 1.27 -16.91
CA LYS A 26 2.12 1.87 -18.22
C LYS A 26 3.55 1.61 -18.64
N LEU A 27 4.50 1.84 -17.72
CA LEU A 27 5.91 1.61 -17.99
C LEU A 27 6.22 0.12 -18.18
N SER A 28 5.58 -0.75 -17.41
CA SER A 28 5.72 -2.20 -17.54
C SER A 28 5.13 -2.75 -18.84
N ALA A 29 4.17 -2.06 -19.45
CA ALA A 29 3.57 -2.45 -20.73
C ALA A 29 4.44 -2.10 -21.96
N ILE A 30 5.49 -1.29 -21.78
CA ILE A 30 6.38 -0.91 -22.87
C ILE A 30 7.19 -2.13 -23.35
N SER A 31 7.14 -2.41 -24.64
CA SER A 31 7.85 -3.54 -25.22
C SER A 31 9.36 -3.47 -24.95
N GLY A 32 9.90 -4.54 -24.37
CA GLY A 32 11.30 -4.65 -23.98
C GLY A 32 11.57 -4.26 -22.50
N VAL A 33 10.61 -3.71 -21.78
CA VAL A 33 10.70 -3.54 -20.33
C VAL A 33 10.41 -4.88 -19.66
N GLN A 34 11.30 -5.31 -18.77
CA GLN A 34 11.12 -6.50 -17.94
C GLN A 34 10.25 -6.20 -16.74
N ARG A 35 10.55 -5.10 -16.06
CA ARG A 35 9.83 -4.63 -14.87
C ARG A 35 10.12 -3.15 -14.62
N ALA A 36 9.20 -2.51 -13.95
CA ALA A 36 9.35 -1.18 -13.39
C ALA A 36 9.12 -1.28 -11.87
N ASP A 37 10.15 -1.01 -11.08
CA ASP A 37 10.07 -1.12 -9.61
C ASP A 37 10.17 0.27 -8.98
N ILE A 38 9.38 0.49 -7.95
CA ILE A 38 9.42 1.72 -7.18
C ILE A 38 10.52 1.60 -6.12
N LEU A 39 11.34 2.64 -5.99
CA LEU A 39 12.42 2.74 -5.03
C LEU A 39 12.12 3.90 -4.08
N GLY A 40 12.23 3.64 -2.77
CA GLY A 40 11.81 4.58 -1.75
C GLY A 40 10.28 4.66 -1.65
N ASP A 41 9.62 3.55 -1.94
CA ASP A 41 8.18 3.43 -1.81
C ASP A 41 7.74 3.54 -0.35
N ARG A 42 6.57 4.14 -0.16
CA ARG A 42 5.86 4.20 1.12
C ARG A 42 4.42 3.76 0.89
N THR A 43 4.23 2.45 0.95
CA THR A 43 2.90 1.86 0.82
C THR A 43 2.04 2.26 2.01
N PHE A 44 0.77 2.57 1.77
CA PHE A 44 -0.19 2.82 2.85
C PHE A 44 -0.38 1.56 3.69
N ALA A 45 -0.32 1.74 5.01
CA ALA A 45 -0.61 0.70 5.97
C ALA A 45 -1.37 1.26 7.17
N MET A 46 -2.23 0.43 7.76
CA MET A 46 -2.86 0.75 9.02
C MET A 46 -1.87 0.48 10.15
N ARG A 47 -1.45 1.52 10.85
CA ARG A 47 -0.51 1.41 11.98
C ARG A 47 -1.28 1.37 13.29
N VAL A 48 -0.93 0.37 14.10
CA VAL A 48 -1.50 0.15 15.42
C VAL A 48 -0.41 0.37 16.46
N TRP A 49 -0.48 1.50 17.15
CA TRP A 49 0.47 1.86 18.21
C TRP A 49 -0.07 1.38 19.55
N LEU A 50 0.46 0.27 20.04
CA LEU A 50 0.04 -0.35 21.29
C LEU A 50 0.41 0.51 22.49
N LYS A 51 -0.49 0.55 23.51
CA LYS A 51 -0.29 1.24 24.78
C LYS A 51 -0.02 0.21 25.88
N PRO A 52 1.25 -0.07 26.21
CA PRO A 52 1.62 -1.16 27.14
C PRO A 52 0.94 -1.07 28.49
N ASP A 53 0.82 0.13 29.04
CA ASP A 53 0.19 0.35 30.35
C ASP A 53 -1.29 -0.07 30.35
N LYS A 54 -2.03 0.28 29.29
CA LYS A 54 -3.45 -0.10 29.16
C LYS A 54 -3.60 -1.60 28.90
N MET A 55 -2.71 -2.18 28.11
CA MET A 55 -2.68 -3.62 27.85
C MET A 55 -2.41 -4.40 29.13
N ALA A 56 -1.44 -3.97 29.94
CA ALA A 56 -1.13 -4.60 31.23
C ALA A 56 -2.33 -4.52 32.19
N ALA A 57 -2.98 -3.37 32.29
CA ALA A 57 -4.16 -3.17 33.15
C ALA A 57 -5.32 -4.10 32.77
N LEU A 58 -5.47 -4.44 31.49
CA LEU A 58 -6.54 -5.30 30.95
C LEU A 58 -6.12 -6.76 30.75
N GLY A 59 -4.85 -7.09 31.09
CA GLY A 59 -4.29 -8.44 30.94
C GLY A 59 -4.30 -8.92 29.49
N ILE A 60 -3.90 -8.04 28.55
CA ILE A 60 -3.83 -8.33 27.11
C ILE A 60 -2.37 -8.37 26.67
N SER A 61 -1.99 -9.45 26.00
CA SER A 61 -0.64 -9.58 25.41
C SER A 61 -0.59 -9.01 23.98
N PRO A 62 0.59 -8.60 23.48
CA PRO A 62 0.75 -8.19 22.07
C PRO A 62 0.37 -9.32 21.09
N SER A 63 0.63 -10.59 21.44
CA SER A 63 0.22 -11.72 20.62
C SER A 63 -1.29 -11.84 20.49
N ALA A 64 -2.05 -11.61 21.57
CA ALA A 64 -3.52 -11.61 21.52
C ALA A 64 -4.08 -10.53 20.58
N VAL A 65 -3.40 -9.38 20.49
CA VAL A 65 -3.74 -8.32 19.52
C VAL A 65 -3.45 -8.79 18.10
N GLY A 66 -2.26 -9.39 17.86
CA GLY A 66 -1.90 -9.96 16.55
C GLY A 66 -2.91 -11.00 16.08
N ASP A 67 -3.25 -11.97 16.94
CA ASP A 67 -4.24 -13.01 16.64
C ASP A 67 -5.63 -12.43 16.34
N ALA A 68 -6.02 -11.35 17.02
CA ALA A 68 -7.29 -10.67 16.76
C ALA A 68 -7.29 -9.96 15.41
N LEU A 69 -6.20 -9.31 15.05
CA LEU A 69 -6.02 -8.67 13.74
C LEU A 69 -6.04 -9.70 12.60
N GLU A 70 -5.30 -10.79 12.73
CA GLU A 70 -5.26 -11.85 11.72
C GLU A 70 -6.62 -12.50 11.50
N ARG A 71 -7.37 -12.80 12.57
CA ARG A 71 -8.72 -13.38 12.48
C ARG A 71 -9.74 -12.48 11.79
N ASN A 72 -9.54 -11.17 11.85
CA ASN A 72 -10.48 -10.19 11.30
C ASN A 72 -10.01 -9.56 9.97
N ASN A 73 -8.88 -10.00 9.43
CA ASN A 73 -8.37 -9.58 8.14
C ASN A 73 -8.33 -10.78 7.17
N TYR A 74 -9.48 -11.49 7.07
CA TYR A 74 -9.57 -12.72 6.31
C TYR A 74 -10.73 -12.70 5.33
N LEU A 75 -10.42 -12.92 4.05
CA LEU A 75 -11.43 -13.09 2.99
C LEU A 75 -11.85 -14.57 2.96
N SER A 76 -13.02 -14.89 3.49
CA SER A 76 -13.51 -16.27 3.51
C SER A 76 -14.65 -16.47 2.52
N ALA A 77 -14.49 -17.42 1.61
CA ALA A 77 -15.59 -17.95 0.83
C ALA A 77 -16.38 -18.94 1.69
N LEU A 78 -17.54 -18.51 2.18
CA LEU A 78 -18.40 -19.35 3.06
C LEU A 78 -19.08 -20.51 2.33
N GLY A 79 -19.01 -20.56 1.00
CA GLY A 79 -19.59 -21.64 0.20
C GLY A 79 -20.65 -21.15 -0.77
N LYS A 80 -21.48 -22.10 -1.21
CA LYS A 80 -22.58 -21.86 -2.17
C LYS A 80 -23.90 -22.35 -1.60
N THR A 81 -24.97 -21.58 -1.82
CA THR A 81 -26.30 -22.09 -1.57
C THR A 81 -26.69 -23.12 -2.64
N LYS A 82 -27.19 -24.29 -2.25
CA LYS A 82 -27.81 -25.27 -3.15
C LYS A 82 -29.30 -24.94 -3.29
N GLY A 83 -29.63 -24.14 -4.32
CA GLY A 83 -31.01 -24.02 -4.79
C GLY A 83 -31.18 -24.76 -6.12
N SER A 84 -32.39 -25.19 -6.43
CA SER A 84 -32.70 -25.93 -7.67
C SER A 84 -32.54 -25.09 -8.95
N MET A 85 -32.57 -23.77 -8.87
CA MET A 85 -32.49 -22.86 -10.00
C MET A 85 -31.41 -21.75 -9.86
N ILE A 86 -30.96 -21.43 -8.67
CA ILE A 86 -30.01 -20.33 -8.44
C ILE A 86 -28.92 -20.78 -7.46
N SER A 87 -27.67 -20.68 -7.89
CA SER A 87 -26.50 -20.85 -7.01
C SER A 87 -25.94 -19.50 -6.65
N VAL A 88 -25.99 -19.11 -5.38
CA VAL A 88 -25.41 -17.87 -4.86
C VAL A 88 -24.11 -18.19 -4.12
N ASN A 89 -23.02 -17.56 -4.53
CA ASN A 89 -21.78 -17.62 -3.76
C ASN A 89 -21.91 -16.74 -2.52
N LEU A 90 -21.69 -17.33 -1.36
CA LEU A 90 -21.63 -16.60 -0.10
C LEU A 90 -20.15 -16.26 0.20
N VAL A 91 -19.85 -14.98 0.28
CA VAL A 91 -18.53 -14.45 0.65
C VAL A 91 -18.69 -13.63 1.89
N ALA A 92 -17.97 -13.96 2.96
CA ALA A 92 -17.81 -13.06 4.09
C ALA A 92 -16.61 -12.16 3.80
N ASN A 93 -16.86 -10.87 3.74
CA ASN A 93 -15.81 -9.85 3.67
C ASN A 93 -15.67 -9.25 5.06
N THR A 94 -14.64 -9.67 5.78
CA THR A 94 -14.27 -9.17 7.11
C THR A 94 -13.13 -8.15 7.03
N ASP A 95 -12.73 -7.73 5.82
CA ASP A 95 -11.66 -6.77 5.63
C ASP A 95 -11.98 -5.43 6.29
N LEU A 96 -11.18 -5.07 7.28
CA LEU A 96 -11.21 -3.75 7.90
C LEU A 96 -10.50 -2.76 6.96
N LYS A 97 -11.19 -1.69 6.59
CA LYS A 97 -10.68 -0.71 5.60
C LYS A 97 -10.38 0.65 6.18
N THR A 98 -10.98 1.00 7.28
CA THR A 98 -10.86 2.32 7.88
C THR A 98 -10.26 2.23 9.29
N ALA A 99 -9.56 3.29 9.71
CA ALA A 99 -9.01 3.37 11.06
C ALA A 99 -10.11 3.23 12.14
N GLU A 100 -11.34 3.66 11.84
CA GLU A 100 -12.45 3.53 12.76
C GLU A 100 -12.91 2.07 12.92
N GLU A 101 -13.00 1.34 11.82
CA GLU A 101 -13.31 -0.11 11.87
C GLU A 101 -12.26 -0.87 12.68
N PHE A 102 -10.98 -0.56 12.49
CA PHE A 102 -9.90 -1.14 13.29
C PHE A 102 -10.03 -0.80 14.78
N ARG A 103 -10.40 0.44 15.13
CA ARG A 103 -10.60 0.83 16.54
C ARG A 103 -11.73 0.03 17.19
N GLN A 104 -12.76 -0.33 16.45
CA GLN A 104 -13.91 -1.10 16.93
C GLN A 104 -13.64 -2.60 17.03
N LEU A 105 -12.52 -3.08 16.50
CA LEU A 105 -12.14 -4.48 16.56
C LEU A 105 -12.10 -5.00 18.00
N VAL A 106 -12.80 -6.10 18.27
CA VAL A 106 -12.78 -6.76 19.58
C VAL A 106 -11.50 -7.60 19.71
N VAL A 107 -10.67 -7.23 20.68
CA VAL A 107 -9.41 -7.93 20.98
C VAL A 107 -9.60 -9.00 22.03
N LYS A 108 -10.41 -8.70 23.06
CA LYS A 108 -10.70 -9.62 24.16
C LYS A 108 -12.16 -9.53 24.58
N GLU A 109 -12.75 -10.68 24.87
CA GLU A 109 -14.05 -10.78 25.51
C GLU A 109 -13.91 -11.72 26.72
N ASP A 110 -14.21 -11.23 27.89
CA ASP A 110 -14.15 -11.99 29.14
C ASP A 110 -15.34 -11.61 30.05
N LYS A 111 -16.16 -12.58 30.40
CA LYS A 111 -17.30 -12.46 31.32
C LYS A 111 -18.21 -11.26 31.00
N GLY A 112 -18.46 -11.02 29.73
CA GLY A 112 -19.31 -9.91 29.27
C GLY A 112 -18.61 -8.55 29.16
N THR A 113 -17.32 -8.48 29.52
CA THR A 113 -16.49 -7.29 29.25
C THR A 113 -15.81 -7.44 27.90
N VAL A 114 -16.07 -6.48 27.00
CA VAL A 114 -15.50 -6.43 25.66
C VAL A 114 -14.45 -5.35 25.64
N VAL A 115 -13.22 -5.70 25.25
CA VAL A 115 -12.12 -4.74 25.06
C VAL A 115 -11.87 -4.56 23.56
N ARG A 116 -11.95 -3.32 23.11
CA ARG A 116 -11.72 -2.93 21.71
C ARG A 116 -10.30 -2.44 21.50
N LEU A 117 -9.82 -2.58 20.25
CA LEU A 117 -8.45 -2.16 19.88
C LEU A 117 -8.19 -0.68 20.18
N GLY A 118 -9.17 0.20 19.95
CA GLY A 118 -9.04 1.63 20.24
C GLY A 118 -8.86 1.99 21.72
N GLU A 119 -9.17 1.08 22.64
CA GLU A 119 -8.94 1.29 24.07
C GLU A 119 -7.48 1.07 24.46
N ILE A 120 -6.79 0.17 23.76
CA ILE A 120 -5.41 -0.27 24.06
C ILE A 120 -4.39 0.17 23.03
N ALA A 121 -4.82 0.82 21.95
CA ALA A 121 -3.94 1.26 20.86
C ALA A 121 -4.44 2.55 20.21
N ASP A 122 -3.52 3.30 19.61
CA ASP A 122 -3.83 4.34 18.64
C ASP A 122 -3.75 3.76 17.23
N VAL A 123 -4.81 3.91 16.45
CA VAL A 123 -4.90 3.41 15.08
C VAL A 123 -4.90 4.58 14.12
N VAL A 124 -3.92 4.62 13.22
CA VAL A 124 -3.75 5.66 12.22
C VAL A 124 -3.36 5.08 10.86
N LEU A 125 -3.83 5.71 9.79
CA LEU A 125 -3.32 5.42 8.45
C LEU A 125 -1.94 6.07 8.32
N GLY A 126 -0.96 5.29 7.89
CA GLY A 126 0.41 5.75 7.71
C GLY A 126 1.14 4.96 6.65
N ALA A 127 2.47 4.99 6.65
CA ALA A 127 3.26 4.16 5.76
C ALA A 127 3.65 2.83 6.43
N GLU A 128 3.76 1.78 5.64
CA GLU A 128 4.23 0.47 6.08
C GLU A 128 5.65 0.56 6.66
N ASN A 129 6.52 1.31 5.99
CA ASN A 129 7.90 1.52 6.40
C ASN A 129 8.29 3.00 6.35
N TYR A 130 9.06 3.46 7.33
CA TYR A 130 9.66 4.79 7.41
C TYR A 130 11.19 4.77 7.42
N GLU A 131 11.81 3.60 7.32
CA GLU A 131 13.27 3.44 7.42
C GLU A 131 14.00 3.87 6.14
N SER A 132 13.32 3.85 4.98
CA SER A 132 13.87 4.30 3.72
C SER A 132 13.45 5.75 3.42
N ASP A 133 14.41 6.61 3.12
CA ASP A 133 14.18 7.97 2.61
C ASP A 133 15.03 8.17 1.36
N VAL A 134 14.38 8.58 0.29
CA VAL A 134 15.06 8.82 -0.99
C VAL A 134 14.90 10.29 -1.34
N ARG A 135 16.01 10.91 -1.73
CA ARG A 135 16.06 12.34 -2.05
C ARG A 135 16.67 12.59 -3.40
N PHE A 136 16.11 13.56 -4.09
CA PHE A 136 16.66 14.09 -5.33
C PHE A 136 16.88 15.60 -5.18
N ASN A 137 18.11 16.05 -5.37
CA ASN A 137 18.50 17.45 -5.16
C ASN A 137 18.08 18.01 -3.79
N GLY A 138 18.15 17.19 -2.73
CA GLY A 138 17.79 17.56 -1.37
C GLY A 138 16.30 17.51 -1.04
N GLN A 139 15.44 17.30 -2.03
CA GLN A 139 14.00 17.13 -1.84
C GLN A 139 13.62 15.65 -1.76
N SER A 140 12.62 15.32 -0.93
CA SER A 140 12.06 13.96 -0.88
C SER A 140 11.51 13.60 -2.26
N ALA A 141 11.87 12.40 -2.73
CA ALA A 141 11.47 11.91 -4.02
C ALA A 141 11.21 10.40 -3.96
N THR A 142 10.41 9.91 -4.88
CA THR A 142 10.23 8.49 -5.14
C THR A 142 10.80 8.18 -6.52
N PHE A 143 11.64 7.17 -6.62
CA PHE A 143 12.21 6.77 -7.90
C PHE A 143 11.49 5.56 -8.46
N MET A 144 11.49 5.48 -9.79
CA MET A 144 11.09 4.27 -10.49
C MET A 144 12.26 3.78 -11.34
N GLY A 145 12.75 2.59 -10.99
CA GLY A 145 13.77 1.89 -11.74
C GLY A 145 13.15 1.08 -12.88
N ILE A 146 13.68 1.21 -14.08
CA ILE A 146 13.23 0.48 -15.26
C ILE A 146 14.32 -0.50 -15.68
N TRP A 147 13.99 -1.78 -15.63
CA TRP A 147 14.84 -2.88 -16.05
C TRP A 147 14.42 -3.37 -17.43
N VAL A 148 15.41 -3.59 -18.26
CA VAL A 148 15.23 -4.03 -19.65
C VAL A 148 15.38 -5.55 -19.72
N LEU A 149 14.60 -6.20 -20.56
CA LEU A 149 14.75 -7.62 -20.86
C LEU A 149 16.14 -7.88 -21.42
N PRO A 150 16.85 -8.96 -21.03
CA PRO A 150 18.18 -9.29 -21.53
C PRO A 150 18.23 -9.48 -23.05
N THR A 151 17.11 -9.83 -23.67
CA THR A 151 16.97 -10.05 -25.11
C THR A 151 16.63 -8.77 -25.89
N ALA A 152 16.32 -7.66 -25.21
CA ALA A 152 15.93 -6.41 -25.84
C ALA A 152 17.13 -5.46 -26.03
N ASN A 153 17.08 -4.62 -27.05
CA ASN A 153 18.04 -3.54 -27.22
C ASN A 153 17.75 -2.44 -26.19
N THR A 154 18.68 -2.21 -25.27
CA THR A 154 18.53 -1.26 -24.18
C THR A 154 18.28 0.16 -24.66
N LEU A 155 18.95 0.60 -25.72
CA LEU A 155 18.80 1.96 -26.27
C LEU A 155 17.39 2.17 -26.84
N ASP A 156 16.87 1.18 -27.58
CA ASP A 156 15.52 1.25 -28.14
C ASP A 156 14.46 1.31 -27.05
N VAL A 157 14.63 0.53 -25.98
CA VAL A 157 13.72 0.54 -24.84
C VAL A 157 13.76 1.90 -24.13
N ILE A 158 14.96 2.45 -23.89
CA ILE A 158 15.11 3.79 -23.28
C ILE A 158 14.43 4.86 -24.15
N HIS A 159 14.57 4.80 -25.47
CA HIS A 159 13.88 5.74 -26.36
C HIS A 159 12.36 5.64 -26.26
N ARG A 160 11.80 4.42 -26.21
CA ARG A 160 10.36 4.20 -26.03
C ARG A 160 9.89 4.73 -24.68
N VAL A 161 10.62 4.44 -23.60
CA VAL A 161 10.30 4.97 -22.27
C VAL A 161 10.32 6.49 -22.27
N ARG A 162 11.34 7.11 -22.86
CA ARG A 162 11.40 8.58 -22.97
C ARG A 162 10.26 9.17 -23.78
N ALA A 163 9.80 8.49 -24.81
CA ALA A 163 8.65 8.93 -25.62
C ALA A 163 7.33 8.90 -24.84
N GLU A 164 7.20 8.03 -23.84
CA GLU A 164 6.01 7.95 -22.97
C GLU A 164 6.01 9.00 -21.84
N ILE A 165 7.15 9.59 -21.50
CA ILE A 165 7.23 10.54 -20.38
C ILE A 165 6.28 11.73 -20.55
N PRO A 166 6.13 12.38 -21.71
CA PRO A 166 5.17 13.49 -21.87
C PRO A 166 3.72 13.07 -21.61
N ALA A 167 3.34 11.87 -22.07
CA ALA A 167 2.01 11.31 -21.82
C ALA A 167 1.79 10.99 -20.35
N ILE A 168 2.80 10.46 -19.67
CA ILE A 168 2.77 10.24 -18.20
C ILE A 168 2.63 11.59 -17.50
N GLN A 169 3.46 12.58 -17.85
CA GLN A 169 3.49 13.89 -17.20
C GLN A 169 2.15 14.62 -17.33
N SER A 170 1.47 14.51 -18.46
CA SER A 170 0.14 15.12 -18.66
C SER A 170 -0.96 14.53 -17.78
N GLN A 171 -0.73 13.34 -17.23
CA GLN A 171 -1.70 12.64 -16.36
C GLN A 171 -1.34 12.71 -14.87
N LEU A 172 -0.15 13.25 -14.54
CA LEU A 172 0.24 13.41 -13.14
C LEU A 172 -0.71 14.39 -12.43
N PRO A 173 -1.02 14.13 -11.15
CA PRO A 173 -1.74 15.10 -10.33
C PRO A 173 -1.01 16.44 -10.27
N ALA A 174 -1.75 17.52 -10.01
CA ALA A 174 -1.17 18.83 -9.80
C ALA A 174 -0.10 18.78 -8.70
N GLY A 175 1.02 19.43 -8.94
CA GLY A 175 2.15 19.46 -8.00
C GLY A 175 3.09 18.25 -8.06
N LEU A 176 2.76 17.16 -8.78
CA LEU A 176 3.66 16.04 -8.99
C LEU A 176 4.45 16.22 -10.29
N THR A 177 5.74 16.12 -10.22
CA THR A 177 6.65 16.26 -11.37
C THR A 177 7.46 14.97 -11.58
N VAL A 178 7.80 14.70 -12.86
CA VAL A 178 8.69 13.62 -13.24
C VAL A 178 9.96 14.18 -13.89
N GLY A 179 11.10 13.63 -13.49
CA GLY A 179 12.40 13.98 -14.06
C GLY A 179 13.26 12.75 -14.34
N ILE A 180 14.21 12.90 -15.23
CA ILE A 180 15.22 11.88 -15.50
C ILE A 180 16.49 12.34 -14.78
N PRO A 181 16.91 11.69 -13.70
CA PRO A 181 18.07 12.13 -12.92
C PRO A 181 19.39 11.94 -13.68
N TYR A 182 19.48 10.93 -14.57
CA TYR A 182 20.62 10.63 -15.47
C TYR A 182 20.24 9.56 -16.49
#